data_55c87b61ace1f726b6465615a647666f
#
_entry.id   55c87b61ace1f726b6465615a647666f
#
_cell.length_a   1.000
_cell.length_b   1.000
_cell.length_c   1.000
_cell.angle_alpha   90.00
_cell.angle_beta   90.00
_cell.angle_gamma   90.00
#
_symmetry.space_group_name_H-M   'P 1'
#
loop_
_entity.id
_entity.type
_entity.pdbx_description
1 polymer ?
#
loop_
_entity_poly.entity_id
_entity_poly.type
_entity_poly.pdbx_seq_one_letter_code
_entity_poly.pdbx_strand_id
1 'polypeptide(L)'
;MKRVLPFALCLVFLLFCACGTPLEEMDELSGAPNAAPTTTTADPVVRVTFPEGLTSVEIAEKLEENGVCSAADFMEAVKDFDAVKDSYGCLASVKNANERAYALEGYVFPDTYDFYRGESASYALSRFLSNANRKLTDERAARAKELGYTLDEIVTLASIIQEEAGDPNEMPKVAAVMHNRLKSPAYGKLQCDVTIHYVNDRITDSPYLSGDTSVFAERYNTYKKAGLPVGAICCPGIDAIDAALYPADTNDFFFVTDADMNYYYAETYEQHLVNCKICGIG
;
A
#
# COMPACT_ATOMS: atom_id res chain seq x y z
N MET A 1 -40.21 48.49 -0.36
CA MET A 1 -41.37 48.46 -1.28
C MET A 1 -41.63 46.99 -1.56
N LYS A 2 -42.60 46.38 -0.85
CA LYS A 2 -43.98 46.05 -1.30
C LYS A 2 -43.96 45.17 -2.56
N ARG A 3 -44.46 43.96 -2.62
CA ARG A 3 -45.70 43.31 -2.18
C ARG A 3 -45.53 41.77 -2.30
N VAL A 4 -45.85 40.90 -1.40
CA VAL A 4 -47.05 40.36 -0.75
C VAL A 4 -48.10 39.75 -1.72
N LEU A 5 -48.19 38.39 -1.63
CA LEU A 5 -49.38 37.49 -1.48
C LEU A 5 -50.46 37.48 -2.57
N PRO A 6 -51.46 36.57 -2.54
CA PRO A 6 -51.60 35.18 -2.09
C PRO A 6 -52.59 34.30 -2.91
N PHE A 7 -53.01 33.12 -2.35
CA PHE A 7 -54.26 32.34 -2.50
C PHE A 7 -54.43 31.46 -3.76
N ALA A 8 -54.94 30.27 -3.71
CA ALA A 8 -56.15 29.79 -3.06
C ALA A 8 -56.21 28.25 -2.93
N LEU A 9 -56.74 27.89 -1.84
CA LEU A 9 -57.37 26.65 -1.38
C LEU A 9 -58.60 26.26 -2.25
N CYS A 10 -58.79 24.97 -2.54
CA CYS A 10 -60.10 24.43 -2.86
C CYS A 10 -60.27 23.00 -2.32
N LEU A 11 -61.05 22.94 -1.29
CA LEU A 11 -61.62 21.79 -0.61
C LEU A 11 -62.95 21.41 -1.32
N VAL A 12 -63.07 20.11 -1.65
CA VAL A 12 -64.46 19.59 -1.90
C VAL A 12 -64.61 18.25 -1.21
N PHE A 13 -65.47 18.29 -0.21
CA PHE A 13 -66.11 17.15 0.46
C PHE A 13 -67.27 16.63 -0.43
N LEU A 14 -67.46 15.33 -0.44
CA LEU A 14 -68.83 14.75 -0.54
C LEU A 14 -68.81 13.32 0.12
N LEU A 15 -69.66 13.27 1.16
CA LEU A 15 -70.19 12.08 1.85
C LEU A 15 -71.29 11.40 1.01
N PHE A 16 -71.46 10.09 1.20
CA PHE A 16 -72.74 9.40 1.36
C PHE A 16 -72.44 7.93 1.64
N CYS A 17 -72.71 7.39 2.80
CA CYS A 17 -73.93 6.92 3.50
C CYS A 17 -74.18 5.42 3.27
N ALA A 18 -73.92 4.72 4.27
CA ALA A 18 -74.47 3.66 5.11
C ALA A 18 -75.53 2.65 4.54
N CYS A 19 -75.35 1.42 4.97
CA CYS A 19 -76.31 0.41 5.49
C CYS A 19 -75.64 -0.98 5.33
N GLY A 20 -75.48 -1.89 6.25
CA GLY A 20 -76.12 -2.24 7.50
C GLY A 20 -75.95 -3.75 7.69
N THR A 21 -75.26 -4.18 8.70
CA THR A 21 -75.19 -5.41 9.56
C THR A 21 -75.69 -6.76 9.06
N PRO A 22 -75.35 -7.95 9.67
CA PRO A 22 -74.82 -8.13 11.03
C PRO A 22 -73.65 -9.12 11.18
N LEU A 23 -73.21 -9.22 12.42
CA LEU A 23 -72.20 -10.11 13.08
C LEU A 23 -72.36 -11.60 12.80
N GLU A 24 -71.24 -12.26 12.52
CA GLU A 24 -70.96 -13.61 13.03
C GLU A 24 -69.51 -13.66 13.53
N GLU A 25 -69.40 -14.05 14.78
CA GLU A 25 -68.18 -14.44 15.47
C GLU A 25 -67.56 -15.68 14.80
N MET A 26 -66.25 -15.60 14.50
CA MET A 26 -65.43 -16.83 14.51
C MET A 26 -63.98 -16.50 14.79
N ASP A 27 -63.59 -16.96 15.94
CA ASP A 27 -62.29 -17.49 16.37
C ASP A 27 -60.94 -16.89 15.93
N GLU A 28 -60.21 -16.60 16.99
CA GLU A 28 -58.76 -16.37 17.06
C GLU A 28 -57.96 -17.40 16.25
N LEU A 29 -57.16 -16.86 15.31
CA LEU A 29 -55.92 -17.49 14.92
C LEU A 29 -54.83 -16.42 14.93
N SER A 30 -54.11 -16.39 16.04
CA SER A 30 -52.84 -15.67 16.19
C SER A 30 -51.83 -16.14 15.13
N GLY A 31 -51.71 -15.38 14.07
CA GLY A 31 -50.65 -15.51 13.09
C GLY A 31 -49.91 -14.17 13.01
N ALA A 32 -48.88 -13.99 13.82
CA ALA A 32 -47.96 -12.91 13.61
C ALA A 32 -47.43 -12.98 12.18
N PRO A 33 -47.41 -11.85 11.43
CA PRO A 33 -46.74 -11.85 10.13
C PRO A 33 -45.29 -12.22 10.35
N ASN A 34 -44.90 -13.35 9.78
CA ASN A 34 -43.52 -13.76 9.66
C ASN A 34 -42.78 -12.63 8.96
N ALA A 35 -42.06 -11.82 9.72
CA ALA A 35 -41.16 -10.86 9.16
C ALA A 35 -40.17 -11.63 8.29
N ALA A 36 -40.30 -11.52 6.98
CA ALA A 36 -39.31 -12.04 6.06
C ALA A 36 -37.93 -11.53 6.53
N PRO A 37 -36.92 -12.41 6.59
CA PRO A 37 -35.59 -11.96 6.97
C PRO A 37 -35.19 -10.85 5.99
N THR A 38 -34.97 -9.67 6.52
CA THR A 38 -34.40 -8.55 5.76
C THR A 38 -32.98 -9.00 5.42
N THR A 39 -32.81 -9.66 4.28
CA THR A 39 -31.49 -9.87 3.69
C THR A 39 -30.97 -8.49 3.36
N THR A 40 -30.20 -7.92 4.27
CA THR A 40 -29.37 -6.76 3.98
C THR A 40 -28.38 -7.24 2.93
N THR A 41 -28.66 -7.02 1.65
CA THR A 41 -27.68 -7.26 0.59
C THR A 41 -26.53 -6.31 0.88
N ALA A 42 -25.36 -6.85 1.21
CA ALA A 42 -24.16 -6.06 1.37
C ALA A 42 -23.97 -5.20 0.12
N ASP A 43 -23.49 -3.96 0.32
CA ASP A 43 -23.17 -3.08 -0.80
C ASP A 43 -22.24 -3.84 -1.78
N PRO A 44 -22.57 -3.89 -3.07
CA PRO A 44 -21.72 -4.56 -4.06
C PRO A 44 -20.33 -3.93 -4.19
N VAL A 45 -20.17 -2.68 -3.73
CA VAL A 45 -18.91 -1.94 -3.70
C VAL A 45 -18.39 -1.86 -2.27
N VAL A 46 -17.08 -2.10 -2.10
CA VAL A 46 -16.38 -1.90 -0.85
C VAL A 46 -15.23 -0.91 -1.05
N ARG A 47 -15.13 0.06 -0.15
CA ARG A 47 -14.00 1.00 -0.10
C ARG A 47 -12.96 0.49 0.87
N VAL A 48 -11.73 0.32 0.38
CA VAL A 48 -10.61 -0.18 1.17
C VAL A 48 -9.43 0.78 1.08
N THR A 49 -8.87 1.15 2.23
CA THR A 49 -7.65 1.97 2.33
C THR A 49 -6.46 1.07 2.61
N PHE A 50 -5.42 1.21 1.82
CA PHE A 50 -4.13 0.53 1.98
C PHE A 50 -3.11 1.56 2.41
N PRO A 51 -2.66 1.55 3.67
CA PRO A 51 -1.58 2.39 4.15
C PRO A 51 -0.27 2.13 3.39
N GLU A 52 0.60 3.11 3.42
CA GLU A 52 1.97 3.01 2.93
C GLU A 52 2.76 2.01 3.77
N GLY A 53 3.74 1.35 3.16
CA GLY A 53 4.56 0.34 3.83
C GLY A 53 3.98 -1.08 3.84
N LEU A 54 2.73 -1.29 3.42
CA LEU A 54 2.19 -2.64 3.29
C LEU A 54 2.94 -3.42 2.20
N THR A 55 3.18 -4.69 2.45
CA THR A 55 3.66 -5.63 1.44
C THR A 55 2.52 -6.12 0.55
N SER A 56 2.83 -6.65 -0.62
CA SER A 56 1.84 -7.26 -1.52
C SER A 56 1.06 -8.38 -0.84
N VAL A 57 1.68 -9.12 0.09
CA VAL A 57 1.04 -10.17 0.88
C VAL A 57 -0.04 -9.57 1.79
N GLU A 58 0.28 -8.54 2.56
CA GLU A 58 -0.67 -7.86 3.46
C GLU A 58 -1.81 -7.20 2.68
N ILE A 59 -1.52 -6.67 1.50
CA ILE A 59 -2.54 -6.12 0.60
C ILE A 59 -3.48 -7.23 0.11
N ALA A 60 -2.94 -8.40 -0.27
CA ALA A 60 -3.71 -9.55 -0.70
C ALA A 60 -4.66 -10.06 0.40
N GLU A 61 -4.15 -10.21 1.62
CA GLU A 61 -4.93 -10.60 2.79
C GLU A 61 -6.05 -9.61 3.08
N LYS A 62 -5.76 -8.32 3.00
CA LYS A 62 -6.76 -7.26 3.20
C LYS A 62 -7.82 -7.22 2.12
N LEU A 63 -7.50 -7.55 0.86
CA LEU A 63 -8.50 -7.70 -0.21
C LEU A 63 -9.44 -8.88 0.07
N GLU A 64 -8.89 -10.02 0.53
CA GLU A 64 -9.70 -11.20 0.90
C GLU A 64 -10.60 -10.91 2.10
N GLU A 65 -10.10 -10.31 3.17
CA GLU A 65 -10.87 -9.89 4.34
C GLU A 65 -12.06 -8.99 3.99
N ASN A 66 -11.90 -8.15 2.97
CA ASN A 66 -12.95 -7.25 2.50
C ASN A 66 -13.85 -7.87 1.41
N GLY A 67 -13.65 -9.16 1.08
CA GLY A 67 -14.47 -9.90 0.12
C GLY A 67 -14.29 -9.44 -1.33
N VAL A 68 -13.12 -8.89 -1.68
CA VAL A 68 -12.80 -8.44 -3.04
C VAL A 68 -12.41 -9.64 -3.91
N CYS A 69 -11.32 -10.33 -3.57
CA CYS A 69 -10.85 -11.55 -4.23
C CYS A 69 -10.06 -12.40 -3.24
N SER A 70 -9.73 -13.66 -3.58
CA SER A 70 -8.87 -14.46 -2.72
C SER A 70 -7.43 -13.92 -2.70
N ALA A 71 -6.77 -13.99 -1.53
CA ALA A 71 -5.36 -13.60 -1.40
C ALA A 71 -4.46 -14.43 -2.32
N ALA A 72 -4.75 -15.73 -2.46
CA ALA A 72 -3.99 -16.62 -3.33
C ALA A 72 -4.05 -16.19 -4.80
N ASP A 73 -5.24 -15.89 -5.33
CA ASP A 73 -5.39 -15.44 -6.72
C ASP A 73 -4.72 -14.07 -6.94
N PHE A 74 -4.79 -13.18 -5.94
CA PHE A 74 -4.13 -11.88 -6.04
C PHE A 74 -2.60 -12.02 -6.06
N MET A 75 -2.04 -12.89 -5.21
CA MET A 75 -0.60 -13.15 -5.19
C MET A 75 -0.10 -13.87 -6.45
N GLU A 76 -0.92 -14.72 -7.08
CA GLU A 76 -0.59 -15.25 -8.42
C GLU A 76 -0.52 -14.12 -9.46
N ALA A 77 -1.47 -13.18 -9.45
CA ALA A 77 -1.43 -12.02 -10.34
C ALA A 77 -0.23 -11.09 -10.08
N VAL A 78 0.17 -10.90 -8.81
CA VAL A 78 1.36 -10.11 -8.43
C VAL A 78 2.67 -10.74 -8.91
N LYS A 79 2.74 -12.06 -9.02
CA LYS A 79 3.91 -12.79 -9.54
C LYS A 79 3.98 -12.80 -11.07
N ASP A 80 2.84 -12.67 -11.75
CA ASP A 80 2.77 -12.71 -13.22
C ASP A 80 3.12 -11.35 -13.85
N PHE A 81 4.42 -11.03 -13.83
CA PHE A 81 4.94 -9.79 -14.42
C PHE A 81 4.69 -9.72 -15.94
N ASP A 82 4.80 -10.85 -16.64
CA ASP A 82 4.67 -10.90 -18.09
C ASP A 82 3.26 -10.53 -18.57
N ALA A 83 2.25 -10.80 -17.78
CA ALA A 83 0.86 -10.42 -18.08
C ALA A 83 0.64 -8.90 -18.13
N VAL A 84 1.47 -8.10 -17.45
CA VAL A 84 1.21 -6.66 -17.23
C VAL A 84 2.34 -5.73 -17.68
N LYS A 85 3.56 -6.22 -17.88
CA LYS A 85 4.78 -5.42 -18.11
C LYS A 85 4.66 -4.39 -19.26
N ASP A 86 3.93 -4.73 -20.31
CA ASP A 86 3.78 -3.88 -21.49
C ASP A 86 2.58 -2.92 -21.40
N SER A 87 1.76 -3.06 -20.34
CA SER A 87 0.54 -2.27 -20.13
C SER A 87 0.76 -1.01 -19.29
N TYR A 88 1.88 -0.94 -18.55
CA TYR A 88 2.15 0.15 -17.61
C TYR A 88 3.58 0.67 -17.77
N GLY A 89 3.73 1.94 -18.17
CA GLY A 89 5.02 2.57 -18.42
C GLY A 89 5.96 2.58 -17.20
N CYS A 90 5.41 2.65 -15.99
CA CYS A 90 6.19 2.60 -14.75
C CYS A 90 6.93 1.27 -14.56
N LEU A 91 6.52 0.19 -15.20
CA LEU A 91 7.19 -1.12 -15.14
C LEU A 91 8.34 -1.27 -16.15
N ALA A 92 8.52 -0.33 -17.08
CA ALA A 92 9.47 -0.46 -18.19
C ALA A 92 10.93 -0.62 -17.74
N SER A 93 11.28 -0.14 -16.54
CA SER A 93 12.62 -0.25 -15.97
C SER A 93 12.88 -1.52 -15.16
N VAL A 94 11.86 -2.32 -14.87
CA VAL A 94 11.99 -3.59 -14.16
C VAL A 94 12.65 -4.63 -15.07
N LYS A 95 13.86 -5.08 -14.74
CA LYS A 95 14.65 -6.01 -15.58
C LYS A 95 14.82 -7.39 -14.97
N ASN A 96 14.60 -7.53 -13.67
CA ASN A 96 14.90 -8.70 -12.88
C ASN A 96 13.68 -9.27 -12.14
N ALA A 97 12.48 -9.12 -12.72
CA ALA A 97 11.22 -9.56 -12.13
C ALA A 97 11.25 -11.06 -11.73
N ASN A 98 11.89 -11.90 -12.53
CA ASN A 98 12.06 -13.33 -12.28
C ASN A 98 13.06 -13.68 -11.16
N GLU A 99 13.80 -12.71 -10.65
CA GLU A 99 14.73 -12.89 -9.54
C GLU A 99 14.10 -12.50 -8.18
N ARG A 100 12.93 -11.85 -8.21
CA ARG A 100 12.19 -11.38 -7.03
C ARG A 100 11.28 -12.47 -6.49
N ALA A 101 10.98 -12.40 -5.21
CA ALA A 101 9.96 -13.26 -4.59
C ALA A 101 8.57 -12.94 -5.16
N TYR A 102 8.24 -11.66 -5.20
CA TYR A 102 7.01 -11.11 -5.77
C TYR A 102 7.38 -10.06 -6.81
N ALA A 103 7.09 -10.33 -8.06
CA ALA A 103 7.58 -9.54 -9.19
C ALA A 103 7.13 -8.07 -9.16
N LEU A 104 5.93 -7.82 -8.67
CA LEU A 104 5.30 -6.50 -8.61
C LEU A 104 5.32 -5.87 -7.20
N GLU A 105 6.14 -6.40 -6.26
CA GLU A 105 6.35 -5.74 -4.97
C GLU A 105 6.87 -4.31 -5.19
N GLY A 106 6.28 -3.36 -4.46
CA GLY A 106 6.57 -1.93 -4.62
C GLY A 106 5.65 -1.20 -5.62
N TYR A 107 4.91 -1.94 -6.45
CA TYR A 107 4.02 -1.37 -7.48
C TYR A 107 2.52 -1.52 -7.18
N VAL A 108 2.15 -2.27 -6.14
CA VAL A 108 0.78 -2.32 -5.63
C VAL A 108 0.55 -1.07 -4.78
N PHE A 109 0.32 0.08 -5.46
CA PHE A 109 0.48 1.41 -4.89
C PHE A 109 -0.51 1.69 -3.74
N PRO A 110 -0.06 2.17 -2.57
CA PRO A 110 -0.91 2.47 -1.42
C PRO A 110 -1.83 3.66 -1.73
N ASP A 111 -3.12 3.50 -1.46
CA ASP A 111 -4.16 4.53 -1.61
C ASP A 111 -5.50 3.97 -1.09
N THR A 112 -6.57 4.73 -1.26
CA THR A 112 -7.95 4.27 -1.04
C THR A 112 -8.61 3.93 -2.37
N TYR A 113 -9.16 2.73 -2.48
CA TYR A 113 -9.79 2.23 -3.69
C TYR A 113 -11.21 1.74 -3.43
N ASP A 114 -12.05 1.86 -4.45
CA ASP A 114 -13.37 1.24 -4.50
C ASP A 114 -13.28 -0.05 -5.33
N PHE A 115 -13.71 -1.18 -4.76
CA PHE A 115 -13.72 -2.50 -5.40
C PHE A 115 -15.13 -3.06 -5.47
N TYR A 116 -15.39 -3.91 -6.45
CA TYR A 116 -16.56 -4.77 -6.40
C TYR A 116 -16.26 -6.02 -5.59
N ARG A 117 -17.22 -6.45 -4.75
CA ARG A 117 -17.08 -7.73 -4.05
C ARG A 117 -17.08 -8.87 -5.06
N GLY A 118 -16.13 -9.80 -4.91
CA GLY A 118 -15.96 -10.95 -5.80
C GLY A 118 -15.41 -10.60 -7.19
N GLU A 119 -14.79 -9.40 -7.37
CA GLU A 119 -14.12 -9.11 -8.64
C GLU A 119 -12.86 -9.98 -8.83
N SER A 120 -12.39 -10.11 -10.06
CA SER A 120 -11.18 -10.88 -10.33
C SER A 120 -9.93 -10.20 -9.76
N ALA A 121 -8.99 -11.01 -9.29
CA ALA A 121 -7.70 -10.54 -8.78
C ALA A 121 -6.93 -9.67 -9.79
N SER A 122 -6.95 -10.04 -11.06
CA SER A 122 -6.32 -9.25 -12.14
C SER A 122 -6.97 -7.87 -12.30
N TYR A 123 -8.30 -7.77 -12.11
CA TYR A 123 -9.00 -6.49 -12.19
C TYR A 123 -8.71 -5.63 -10.95
N ALA A 124 -8.69 -6.23 -9.75
CA ALA A 124 -8.24 -5.55 -8.55
C ALA A 124 -6.80 -5.03 -8.69
N LEU A 125 -5.87 -5.88 -9.14
CA LEU A 125 -4.47 -5.49 -9.38
C LEU A 125 -4.35 -4.34 -10.39
N SER A 126 -5.16 -4.33 -11.44
CA SER A 126 -5.12 -3.27 -12.46
C SER A 126 -5.39 -1.87 -11.88
N ARG A 127 -6.19 -1.76 -10.81
CA ARG A 127 -6.44 -0.46 -10.12
C ARG A 127 -5.18 0.06 -9.46
N PHE A 128 -4.45 -0.81 -8.76
CA PHE A 128 -3.19 -0.46 -8.11
C PHE A 128 -2.13 -0.06 -9.13
N LEU A 129 -1.95 -0.87 -10.18
CA LEU A 129 -0.97 -0.58 -11.24
C LEU A 129 -1.31 0.68 -12.04
N SER A 130 -2.59 0.95 -12.29
CA SER A 130 -3.03 2.20 -12.92
C SER A 130 -2.72 3.41 -12.04
N ASN A 131 -2.85 3.28 -10.72
CA ASN A 131 -2.47 4.33 -9.79
C ASN A 131 -0.95 4.49 -9.73
N ALA A 132 -0.19 3.40 -9.59
CA ALA A 132 1.28 3.43 -9.68
C ALA A 132 1.75 4.15 -10.95
N ASN A 133 1.17 3.81 -12.11
CA ASN A 133 1.53 4.42 -13.39
C ASN A 133 1.22 5.94 -13.45
N ARG A 134 0.20 6.41 -12.74
CA ARG A 134 -0.10 7.86 -12.63
C ARG A 134 0.84 8.58 -11.67
N LYS A 135 1.32 7.89 -10.64
CA LYS A 135 2.21 8.45 -9.61
C LYS A 135 3.67 8.39 -10.04
N LEU A 136 4.10 7.32 -10.67
CA LEU A 136 5.46 7.10 -11.17
C LEU A 136 5.59 7.66 -12.59
N THR A 137 5.59 8.98 -12.71
CA THR A 137 5.54 9.72 -13.97
C THR A 137 6.87 9.71 -14.73
N ASP A 138 6.83 10.12 -16.00
CA ASP A 138 8.03 10.29 -16.81
C ASP A 138 9.01 11.33 -16.23
N GLU A 139 8.49 12.36 -15.53
CA GLU A 139 9.34 13.35 -14.84
C GLU A 139 10.10 12.70 -13.68
N ARG A 140 9.45 11.80 -12.91
CA ARG A 140 10.12 11.03 -11.86
C ARG A 140 11.15 10.06 -12.44
N ALA A 141 10.84 9.42 -13.56
CA ALA A 141 11.79 8.56 -14.27
C ALA A 141 13.00 9.37 -14.81
N ALA A 142 12.77 10.57 -15.34
CA ALA A 142 13.83 11.46 -15.77
C ALA A 142 14.72 11.91 -14.59
N ARG A 143 14.09 12.25 -13.45
CA ARG A 143 14.82 12.62 -12.23
C ARG A 143 15.65 11.47 -11.68
N ALA A 144 15.10 10.24 -11.66
CA ALA A 144 15.85 9.03 -11.30
C ALA A 144 17.12 8.88 -12.14
N LYS A 145 16.99 9.07 -13.45
CA LYS A 145 18.11 9.00 -14.41
C LYS A 145 19.18 10.09 -14.14
N GLU A 146 18.78 11.31 -13.76
CA GLU A 146 19.73 12.36 -13.36
C GLU A 146 20.56 11.96 -12.14
N LEU A 147 19.96 11.22 -11.22
CA LEU A 147 20.65 10.68 -10.05
C LEU A 147 21.52 9.44 -10.35
N GLY A 148 21.40 8.89 -11.56
CA GLY A 148 22.12 7.68 -11.99
C GLY A 148 21.37 6.37 -11.70
N TYR A 149 20.05 6.43 -11.44
CA TYR A 149 19.20 5.28 -11.16
C TYR A 149 18.12 5.07 -12.23
N THR A 150 17.60 3.87 -12.30
CA THR A 150 16.32 3.58 -12.96
C THR A 150 15.15 3.92 -12.03
N LEU A 151 13.95 4.06 -12.57
CA LEU A 151 12.75 4.26 -11.75
C LEU A 151 12.52 3.09 -10.79
N ASP A 152 12.80 1.87 -11.21
CA ASP A 152 12.68 0.66 -10.40
C ASP A 152 13.66 0.65 -9.20
N GLU A 153 14.88 1.11 -9.41
CA GLU A 153 15.85 1.29 -8.32
C GLU A 153 15.40 2.37 -7.32
N ILE A 154 14.75 3.42 -7.78
CA ILE A 154 14.12 4.43 -6.90
C ILE A 154 12.97 3.84 -6.11
N VAL A 155 12.08 3.05 -6.71
CA VAL A 155 11.01 2.36 -5.98
C VAL A 155 11.58 1.40 -4.95
N THR A 156 12.64 0.66 -5.30
CA THR A 156 13.35 -0.23 -4.38
C THR A 156 13.96 0.55 -3.21
N LEU A 157 14.64 1.66 -3.47
CA LEU A 157 15.22 2.52 -2.43
C LEU A 157 14.12 3.15 -1.56
N ALA A 158 13.04 3.63 -2.17
CA ALA A 158 11.91 4.21 -1.46
C ALA A 158 11.24 3.21 -0.52
N SER A 159 11.16 1.93 -0.89
CA SER A 159 10.61 0.89 -0.01
C SER A 159 11.46 0.68 1.25
N ILE A 160 12.78 0.86 1.16
CA ILE A 160 13.67 0.79 2.32
C ILE A 160 13.51 2.05 3.17
N ILE A 161 13.46 3.24 2.55
CA ILE A 161 13.23 4.51 3.24
C ILE A 161 11.91 4.49 4.00
N GLN A 162 10.84 3.95 3.40
CA GLN A 162 9.51 3.81 3.99
C GLN A 162 9.56 3.02 5.30
N GLU A 163 10.31 1.92 5.34
CA GLU A 163 10.41 1.04 6.49
C GLU A 163 11.40 1.55 7.56
N GLU A 164 12.40 2.35 7.18
CA GLU A 164 13.42 2.90 8.08
C GLU A 164 13.01 4.23 8.71
N ALA A 165 12.16 5.02 8.04
CA ALA A 165 11.80 6.36 8.47
C ALA A 165 10.36 6.41 8.97
N GLY A 166 10.17 6.40 10.29
CA GLY A 166 8.86 6.53 10.92
C GLY A 166 8.23 7.93 10.81
N ASP A 167 9.03 8.98 10.51
CA ASP A 167 8.57 10.35 10.28
C ASP A 167 8.84 10.76 8.83
N PRO A 168 7.81 11.12 8.04
CA PRO A 168 7.97 11.60 6.67
C PRO A 168 8.94 12.79 6.52
N ASN A 169 9.06 13.66 7.56
CA ASN A 169 9.98 14.79 7.53
C ASN A 169 11.46 14.35 7.60
N GLU A 170 11.75 13.17 8.11
CA GLU A 170 13.10 12.61 8.19
C GLU A 170 13.47 11.78 6.94
N MET A 171 12.49 11.35 6.14
CA MET A 171 12.74 10.55 4.92
C MET A 171 13.79 11.16 3.98
N PRO A 172 13.83 12.49 3.70
CA PRO A 172 14.88 13.05 2.83
C PRO A 172 16.29 12.92 3.41
N LYS A 173 16.48 12.97 4.73
CA LYS A 173 17.78 12.78 5.37
C LYS A 173 18.19 11.30 5.41
N VAL A 174 17.25 10.41 5.71
CA VAL A 174 17.47 8.96 5.62
C VAL A 174 17.83 8.57 4.18
N ALA A 175 17.14 9.13 3.19
CA ALA A 175 17.47 8.96 1.77
C ALA A 175 18.90 9.44 1.46
N ALA A 176 19.31 10.60 2.00
CA ALA A 176 20.66 11.14 1.81
C ALA A 176 21.73 10.17 2.32
N VAL A 177 21.55 9.61 3.53
CA VAL A 177 22.46 8.59 4.07
C VAL A 177 22.56 7.39 3.12
N MET A 178 21.43 6.88 2.63
CA MET A 178 21.41 5.73 1.71
C MET A 178 22.10 6.06 0.38
N HIS A 179 21.85 7.23 -0.21
CA HIS A 179 22.53 7.68 -1.43
C HIS A 179 24.04 7.84 -1.22
N ASN A 180 24.47 8.43 -0.10
CA ASN A 180 25.88 8.58 0.25
C ASN A 180 26.56 7.20 0.38
N ARG A 181 25.90 6.25 1.04
CA ARG A 181 26.42 4.88 1.15
C ARG A 181 26.53 4.20 -0.21
N LEU A 182 25.47 4.24 -1.03
CA LEU A 182 25.44 3.62 -2.37
C LEU A 182 26.54 4.16 -3.29
N LYS A 183 26.93 5.42 -3.16
CA LYS A 183 28.01 6.07 -3.94
C LYS A 183 29.39 5.85 -3.34
N SER A 184 29.49 5.40 -2.10
CA SER A 184 30.75 5.27 -1.38
C SER A 184 31.43 3.91 -1.64
N PRO A 185 32.70 3.88 -2.07
CA PRO A 185 33.46 2.65 -2.14
C PRO A 185 33.68 1.98 -0.76
N ALA A 186 33.70 2.79 0.32
CA ALA A 186 33.93 2.30 1.68
C ALA A 186 32.66 1.80 2.35
N TYR A 187 31.49 2.39 2.07
CA TYR A 187 30.22 2.13 2.76
C TYR A 187 29.13 1.63 1.80
N GLY A 188 29.45 1.03 0.69
CA GLY A 188 28.51 0.67 -0.37
C GLY A 188 27.44 -0.38 0.00
N LYS A 189 27.44 -0.89 1.23
CA LYS A 189 26.39 -1.76 1.78
C LYS A 189 25.40 -0.95 2.58
N LEU A 190 24.10 -1.08 2.31
CA LEU A 190 23.07 -0.33 3.03
C LEU A 190 22.95 -0.75 4.50
N GLN A 191 23.03 -2.04 4.79
CA GLN A 191 22.96 -2.64 6.14
C GLN A 191 21.65 -2.30 6.86
N CYS A 192 20.54 -2.41 6.15
CA CYS A 192 19.18 -2.15 6.64
C CYS A 192 18.54 -3.45 7.10
N ASP A 193 18.15 -3.52 8.39
CA ASP A 193 17.53 -4.71 9.00
C ASP A 193 16.19 -5.04 8.36
N VAL A 194 15.45 -4.03 7.94
CA VAL A 194 14.14 -4.16 7.29
C VAL A 194 14.18 -5.08 6.07
N THR A 195 15.32 -5.17 5.37
CA THR A 195 15.48 -6.10 4.25
C THR A 195 15.58 -7.57 4.70
N ILE A 196 16.08 -7.81 5.90
CA ILE A 196 16.12 -9.14 6.52
C ILE A 196 14.75 -9.51 7.06
N HIS A 197 14.07 -8.56 7.73
CA HIS A 197 12.71 -8.75 8.22
C HIS A 197 11.75 -9.11 7.09
N TYR A 198 11.80 -8.42 5.95
CA TYR A 198 11.00 -8.75 4.79
C TYR A 198 11.15 -10.21 4.35
N VAL A 199 12.38 -10.73 4.28
CA VAL A 199 12.63 -12.13 3.91
C VAL A 199 12.05 -13.08 4.96
N ASN A 200 12.32 -12.82 6.24
CA ASN A 200 11.89 -13.71 7.33
C ASN A 200 10.37 -13.75 7.47
N ASP A 201 9.72 -12.58 7.36
CA ASP A 201 8.31 -12.43 7.72
C ASP A 201 7.37 -12.63 6.52
N ARG A 202 7.87 -12.41 5.27
CA ARG A 202 7.02 -12.40 4.07
C ARG A 202 7.41 -13.39 2.98
N ILE A 203 8.64 -13.93 3.03
CA ILE A 203 9.14 -14.86 2.00
C ILE A 203 9.35 -16.26 2.59
N THR A 204 10.05 -16.35 3.72
CA THR A 204 10.27 -17.62 4.39
C THR A 204 8.93 -18.21 4.82
N ASP A 205 8.67 -19.48 4.45
CA ASP A 205 7.40 -20.17 4.75
C ASP A 205 6.12 -19.51 4.15
N SER A 206 6.28 -18.62 3.17
CA SER A 206 5.13 -18.01 2.51
C SER A 206 4.28 -19.05 1.79
N PRO A 207 2.95 -19.10 2.01
CA PRO A 207 2.04 -20.01 1.30
C PRO A 207 1.88 -19.67 -0.19
N TYR A 208 2.37 -18.51 -0.61
CA TYR A 208 2.24 -18.01 -1.99
C TYR A 208 3.47 -18.28 -2.84
N LEU A 209 4.53 -18.84 -2.27
CA LEU A 209 5.76 -19.21 -2.97
C LEU A 209 5.93 -20.73 -3.00
N SER A 210 6.52 -21.23 -4.06
CA SER A 210 6.85 -22.65 -4.21
C SER A 210 8.35 -22.84 -4.40
N GLY A 211 8.87 -24.00 -3.99
CA GLY A 211 10.27 -24.34 -4.14
C GLY A 211 11.16 -23.79 -3.01
N ASP A 212 12.46 -23.66 -3.31
CA ASP A 212 13.45 -23.20 -2.32
C ASP A 212 13.45 -21.67 -2.23
N THR A 213 12.93 -21.14 -1.13
CA THR A 213 12.91 -19.70 -0.84
C THR A 213 14.22 -19.17 -0.24
N SER A 214 15.17 -20.03 0.11
CA SER A 214 16.44 -19.62 0.75
C SER A 214 17.29 -18.70 -0.14
N VAL A 215 17.14 -18.79 -1.46
CA VAL A 215 17.80 -17.92 -2.44
C VAL A 215 17.50 -16.43 -2.22
N PHE A 216 16.32 -16.10 -1.72
CA PHE A 216 15.94 -14.72 -1.46
C PHE A 216 16.66 -14.11 -0.27
N ALA A 217 17.05 -14.94 0.73
CA ALA A 217 17.86 -14.48 1.86
C ALA A 217 19.21 -13.86 1.43
N GLU A 218 19.76 -14.27 0.28
CA GLU A 218 20.97 -13.65 -0.28
C GLU A 218 20.65 -12.44 -1.16
N ARG A 219 19.57 -12.52 -1.95
CA ARG A 219 19.20 -11.49 -2.93
C ARG A 219 18.74 -10.18 -2.27
N TYR A 220 18.10 -10.26 -1.10
CA TYR A 220 17.63 -9.10 -0.34
C TYR A 220 18.60 -8.63 0.74
N ASN A 221 19.66 -9.38 1.07
CA ASN A 221 20.56 -9.08 2.19
C ASN A 221 21.51 -7.91 1.91
N THR A 222 21.17 -6.73 2.42
CA THR A 222 21.98 -5.51 2.30
C THR A 222 23.21 -5.46 3.19
N TYR A 223 23.43 -6.45 4.07
CA TYR A 223 24.67 -6.64 4.83
C TYR A 223 25.73 -7.39 4.04
N LYS A 224 25.31 -8.28 3.14
CA LYS A 224 26.24 -9.14 2.39
C LYS A 224 26.71 -8.48 1.09
N LYS A 225 25.81 -7.83 0.38
CA LYS A 225 26.08 -7.20 -0.93
C LYS A 225 26.10 -5.68 -0.85
N ALA A 226 26.98 -5.06 -1.63
CA ALA A 226 26.91 -3.63 -1.90
C ALA A 226 25.78 -3.35 -2.91
N GLY A 227 25.21 -2.15 -2.85
CA GLY A 227 24.11 -1.73 -3.70
C GLY A 227 22.73 -2.02 -3.11
N LEU A 228 21.72 -1.90 -3.95
CA LEU A 228 20.32 -2.19 -3.63
C LEU A 228 20.04 -3.69 -3.59
N PRO A 229 19.03 -4.14 -2.86
CA PRO A 229 18.50 -5.49 -2.97
C PRO A 229 17.88 -5.72 -4.35
N VAL A 230 17.46 -6.95 -4.63
CA VAL A 230 16.92 -7.35 -5.93
C VAL A 230 15.62 -6.64 -6.32
N GLY A 231 14.89 -6.08 -5.36
CA GLY A 231 13.63 -5.39 -5.57
C GLY A 231 13.10 -4.77 -4.27
N ALA A 232 11.95 -4.12 -4.36
CA ALA A 232 11.27 -3.50 -3.23
C ALA A 232 10.91 -4.52 -2.15
N ILE A 233 10.77 -4.04 -0.90
CA ILE A 233 10.44 -4.83 0.29
C ILE A 233 9.06 -4.49 0.88
N CYS A 234 8.43 -3.44 0.38
CA CYS A 234 7.05 -3.03 0.66
C CYS A 234 6.56 -2.14 -0.48
N CYS A 235 5.32 -1.70 -0.41
CA CYS A 235 4.74 -0.72 -1.33
C CYS A 235 4.87 0.69 -0.73
N PRO A 236 5.85 1.49 -1.19
CA PRO A 236 6.15 2.80 -0.61
C PRO A 236 5.10 3.84 -0.98
N GLY A 237 4.91 4.81 -0.10
CA GLY A 237 4.13 6.01 -0.36
C GLY A 237 4.86 7.00 -1.25
N ILE A 238 4.12 8.06 -1.63
CA ILE A 238 4.69 9.10 -2.50
C ILE A 238 5.79 9.89 -1.80
N ASP A 239 5.70 10.09 -0.49
CA ASP A 239 6.68 10.84 0.29
C ASP A 239 8.03 10.11 0.31
N ALA A 240 8.04 8.78 0.46
CA ALA A 240 9.25 7.97 0.38
C ALA A 240 9.86 7.96 -1.03
N ILE A 241 9.02 7.91 -2.08
CA ILE A 241 9.47 8.01 -3.47
C ILE A 241 10.08 9.39 -3.75
N ASP A 242 9.43 10.46 -3.31
CA ASP A 242 9.94 11.81 -3.49
C ASP A 242 11.21 12.05 -2.65
N ALA A 243 11.32 11.48 -1.44
CA ALA A 243 12.55 11.51 -0.65
C ALA A 243 13.72 10.78 -1.36
N ALA A 244 13.47 9.62 -1.97
CA ALA A 244 14.46 8.91 -2.76
C ALA A 244 14.92 9.70 -4.00
N LEU A 245 14.02 10.51 -4.62
CA LEU A 245 14.32 11.35 -5.77
C LEU A 245 14.96 12.69 -5.40
N TYR A 246 14.66 13.21 -4.22
CA TYR A 246 15.10 14.51 -3.74
C TYR A 246 15.69 14.39 -2.32
N PRO A 247 16.78 13.62 -2.16
CA PRO A 247 17.44 13.48 -0.86
C PRO A 247 17.94 14.83 -0.34
N ALA A 248 18.04 14.96 0.98
CA ALA A 248 18.69 16.12 1.60
C ALA A 248 20.16 16.20 1.20
N ASP A 249 20.72 17.40 1.19
CA ASP A 249 22.14 17.62 0.91
C ASP A 249 22.93 17.54 2.23
N THR A 250 23.42 16.32 2.55
CA THR A 250 24.24 16.06 3.74
C THR A 250 25.40 15.14 3.39
N ASN A 251 26.40 15.08 4.28
CA ASN A 251 27.54 14.15 4.18
C ASN A 251 27.40 12.95 5.11
N ASP A 252 26.22 12.73 5.70
CA ASP A 252 26.00 11.67 6.67
C ASP A 252 26.02 10.28 6.00
N PHE A 253 26.66 9.32 6.68
CA PHE A 253 26.73 7.91 6.30
C PHE A 253 26.00 6.99 7.29
N PHE A 254 25.57 7.54 8.42
CA PHE A 254 24.98 6.79 9.51
C PHE A 254 23.81 7.57 10.11
N PHE A 255 22.84 6.84 10.58
CA PHE A 255 21.81 7.37 11.47
C PHE A 255 21.45 6.32 12.54
N VAL A 256 20.85 6.78 13.62
CA VAL A 256 20.25 5.95 14.66
C VAL A 256 19.07 6.71 15.24
N THR A 257 18.06 6.00 15.70
CA THR A 257 16.85 6.59 16.29
C THR A 257 16.74 6.16 17.76
N ASP A 258 16.41 7.09 18.66
CA ASP A 258 16.15 6.77 20.05
C ASP A 258 14.70 6.30 20.27
N ALA A 259 14.35 5.96 21.52
CA ALA A 259 13.03 5.47 21.88
C ALA A 259 11.91 6.53 21.72
N ASP A 260 12.26 7.80 21.66
CA ASP A 260 11.35 8.93 21.45
C ASP A 260 11.25 9.33 19.97
N MET A 261 11.81 8.50 19.05
CA MET A 261 11.86 8.72 17.62
C MET A 261 12.66 9.95 17.16
N ASN A 262 13.66 10.39 17.96
CA ASN A 262 14.60 11.42 17.53
C ASN A 262 15.71 10.76 16.71
N TYR A 263 16.03 11.37 15.57
CA TYR A 263 17.05 10.89 14.64
C TYR A 263 18.38 11.58 14.89
N TYR A 264 19.45 10.79 14.96
CA TYR A 264 20.83 11.24 15.16
C TYR A 264 21.66 10.81 13.96
N TYR A 265 22.10 11.78 13.17
CA TYR A 265 22.90 11.56 11.96
C TYR A 265 24.39 11.70 12.25
N ALA A 266 25.22 11.04 11.44
CA ALA A 266 26.67 11.11 11.59
C ALA A 266 27.41 10.89 10.27
N GLU A 267 28.48 11.69 10.05
CA GLU A 267 29.38 11.53 8.91
C GLU A 267 30.40 10.41 9.14
N THR A 268 30.80 10.16 10.38
CA THR A 268 31.82 9.15 10.74
C THR A 268 31.27 8.06 11.65
N TYR A 269 31.92 6.91 11.61
CA TYR A 269 31.54 5.79 12.47
C TYR A 269 31.77 6.10 13.94
N GLU A 270 32.80 6.89 14.29
CA GLU A 270 33.08 7.32 15.66
C GLU A 270 31.96 8.17 16.22
N GLN A 271 31.43 9.13 15.44
CA GLN A 271 30.26 9.92 15.82
C GLN A 271 29.02 9.05 15.96
N HIS A 272 28.81 8.10 15.04
CA HIS A 272 27.70 7.15 15.13
C HIS A 272 27.74 6.34 16.43
N LEU A 273 28.90 5.87 16.87
CA LEU A 273 29.05 5.16 18.13
C LEU A 273 28.70 6.05 19.35
N VAL A 274 28.97 7.35 19.27
CA VAL A 274 28.53 8.31 20.30
C VAL A 274 27.01 8.44 20.29
N ASN A 275 26.40 8.57 19.11
CA ASN A 275 24.96 8.65 18.95
C ASN A 275 24.27 7.36 19.46
N CYS A 276 24.81 6.19 19.15
CA CYS A 276 24.29 4.92 19.68
C CYS A 276 24.24 4.91 21.22
N LYS A 277 25.30 5.41 21.89
CA LYS A 277 25.32 5.50 23.36
C LYS A 277 24.29 6.47 23.89
N ILE A 278 24.06 7.61 23.21
CA ILE A 278 23.02 8.58 23.55
C ILE A 278 21.62 7.91 23.46
N CYS A 279 21.40 7.10 22.41
CA CYS A 279 20.16 6.36 22.19
C CYS A 279 20.01 5.11 23.08
N GLY A 280 20.99 4.80 23.94
CA GLY A 280 20.96 3.61 24.79
C GLY A 280 21.22 2.30 24.03
N ILE A 281 21.82 2.37 22.87
CA ILE A 281 22.21 1.25 22.02
C ILE A 281 23.71 1.03 22.14
N GLY A 282 24.14 -0.07 22.77
CA GLY A 282 25.58 -0.35 22.96
C GLY A 282 25.87 -1.38 23.99
#